data_fa555cf07031a4428bb545d24309d74b
#
_entry.id   fa555cf07031a4428bb545d24309d74b
#
_cell.length_a   1.000
_cell.length_b   1.000
_cell.length_c   1.000
_cell.angle_alpha   90.00
_cell.angle_beta   90.00
_cell.angle_gamma   90.00
#
_symmetry.space_group_name_H-M   'P 1'
#
loop_
_entity.id
_entity.type
_entity.pdbx_description
1 polymer ?
#
loop_
_entity_poly.entity_id
_entity_poly.type
_entity_poly.pdbx_seq_one_letter_code
_entity_poly.pdbx_strand_id
1 'polypeptide(L)'
;MQQTGRTYIAIDLKSFYASVECMERGLDPLTTNLVVADASRTEKTICLAVSPSLKAYGISGRARLFEVVERVKEVNAERRRKAGCLSEKSFNANELAADPSREVDYLIAPPRMAKYIQVSTQIYNVYLKYIAPEDIHVYSIDEVMMDVTSYLETYHMTARELAKTMILDVLRTTGITATAGIGSNLYLCKVAMDIMAKHVQPDKDGVRIAELDEMSYREQLWAHRPLTDFWRVGRGYAKKLEAIGIYTMGDVARCSIGKPNEYYNEELLYRMFGINAELLIDHAWGWEPCRMQDIKAYRPETNSICSGQVLQCPYSFEKARLVVREMAEAVALDLLEKKLVTDQLTLTVGYDIENTAGGSYHGETVTDRYGRKIPKHTHGTANLPRKTSSARSITDAVLGVYDTKVNPKLSIRRLTITANRLVGEDTAQQEPEAPVQFNLFDNVEVQEQRLQEEEAKLKRERKIQEAMLDIKKRFGKNAILNGGSYLEGATAKERNKQIGGHKA
;
A
#
# COMPACT_ATOMS: atom_id res chain seq x y z
N MET A 1 -5.85 33.07 22.66
CA MET A 1 -4.55 32.39 22.59
C MET A 1 -4.11 32.44 21.16
N GLN A 2 -3.07 33.21 20.83
CA GLN A 2 -2.45 33.18 19.51
C GLN A 2 -1.91 31.75 19.30
N GLN A 3 -2.47 31.00 18.36
CA GLN A 3 -1.81 29.79 17.86
C GLN A 3 -0.50 30.26 17.21
N THR A 4 0.61 30.02 17.88
CA THR A 4 1.92 30.09 17.23
C THR A 4 1.86 29.16 16.04
N GLY A 5 1.92 29.71 14.83
CA GLY A 5 1.75 28.98 13.58
C GLY A 5 2.72 27.81 13.54
N ARG A 6 2.21 26.58 13.36
CA ARG A 6 3.05 25.40 13.14
C ARG A 6 3.51 25.36 11.71
N THR A 7 4.63 24.70 11.48
CA THR A 7 5.20 24.53 10.15
C THR A 7 5.59 23.07 9.95
N TYR A 8 5.02 22.49 8.89
CA TYR A 8 5.27 21.11 8.50
C TYR A 8 5.94 21.06 7.13
N ILE A 9 6.84 20.08 6.95
CA ILE A 9 7.44 19.78 5.65
C ILE A 9 7.08 18.33 5.29
N ALA A 10 6.56 18.12 4.07
CA ALA A 10 6.45 16.83 3.43
C ALA A 10 7.51 16.68 2.35
N ILE A 11 8.21 15.55 2.28
CA ILE A 11 9.23 15.25 1.25
C ILE A 11 8.88 13.93 0.57
N ASP A 12 8.86 13.93 -0.78
CA ASP A 12 8.62 12.77 -1.64
C ASP A 12 9.81 12.54 -2.58
N LEU A 13 10.37 11.33 -2.57
CA LEU A 13 11.51 10.93 -3.40
C LEU A 13 11.05 10.67 -4.84
N LYS A 14 11.65 11.33 -5.78
CA LYS A 14 11.21 11.32 -7.19
C LYS A 14 11.37 9.95 -7.84
N SER A 15 10.24 9.29 -8.17
CA SER A 15 10.21 7.96 -8.80
C SER A 15 11.12 6.94 -8.11
N PHE A 16 11.08 6.86 -6.79
CA PHE A 16 12.06 6.28 -5.89
C PHE A 16 12.67 4.97 -6.39
N TYR A 17 11.88 3.92 -6.64
CA TYR A 17 12.43 2.63 -7.07
C TYR A 17 13.16 2.71 -8.40
N ALA A 18 12.66 3.50 -9.36
CA ALA A 18 13.33 3.70 -10.64
C ALA A 18 14.64 4.46 -10.46
N SER A 19 14.66 5.46 -9.57
CA SER A 19 15.87 6.23 -9.24
C SER A 19 16.92 5.35 -8.58
N VAL A 20 16.55 4.49 -7.64
CA VAL A 20 17.48 3.50 -7.05
C VAL A 20 18.08 2.59 -8.11
N GLU A 21 17.24 2.07 -9.04
CA GLU A 21 17.72 1.19 -10.11
C GLU A 21 18.64 1.90 -11.12
N CYS A 22 18.41 3.19 -11.39
CA CYS A 22 19.31 3.99 -12.21
C CYS A 22 20.67 4.19 -11.51
N MET A 23 20.64 4.63 -10.25
CA MET A 23 21.87 4.88 -9.47
C MET A 23 22.76 3.62 -9.35
N GLU A 24 22.16 2.47 -9.10
CA GLU A 24 22.87 1.18 -9.03
C GLU A 24 23.53 0.75 -10.35
N ARG A 25 23.10 1.33 -11.48
CA ARG A 25 23.67 1.08 -12.81
C ARG A 25 24.58 2.20 -13.29
N GLY A 26 24.83 3.21 -12.47
CA GLY A 26 25.59 4.40 -12.85
C GLY A 26 24.89 5.27 -13.89
N LEU A 27 23.52 5.25 -13.92
CA LEU A 27 22.69 5.99 -14.86
C LEU A 27 22.02 7.18 -14.15
N ASP A 28 21.76 8.25 -14.89
CA ASP A 28 21.04 9.41 -14.36
C ASP A 28 19.52 9.10 -14.24
N PRO A 29 18.93 9.17 -13.01
CA PRO A 29 17.53 8.91 -12.77
C PRO A 29 16.55 9.85 -13.51
N LEU A 30 16.98 11.05 -13.88
CA LEU A 30 16.13 12.04 -14.52
C LEU A 30 16.04 11.88 -16.03
N THR A 31 17.08 11.34 -16.65
CA THR A 31 17.19 11.24 -18.12
C THR A 31 17.09 9.81 -18.64
N THR A 32 17.19 8.80 -17.78
CA THR A 32 17.10 7.40 -18.18
C THR A 32 15.67 6.91 -18.25
N ASN A 33 15.24 6.35 -19.38
CA ASN A 33 13.98 5.65 -19.52
C ASN A 33 14.07 4.28 -18.85
N LEU A 34 13.38 4.11 -17.72
CA LEU A 34 13.41 2.87 -16.94
C LEU A 34 12.06 2.60 -16.28
N VAL A 35 11.65 1.33 -16.28
CA VAL A 35 10.55 0.84 -15.45
C VAL A 35 11.03 -0.24 -14.50
N VAL A 36 10.46 -0.27 -13.29
CA VAL A 36 10.66 -1.35 -12.32
C VAL A 36 9.48 -2.31 -12.42
N ALA A 37 9.70 -3.47 -13.01
CA ALA A 37 8.65 -4.47 -13.22
C ALA A 37 9.21 -5.90 -13.22
N ASP A 38 8.42 -6.86 -12.75
CA ASP A 38 8.77 -8.29 -12.83
C ASP A 38 8.29 -8.89 -14.17
N ALA A 39 9.11 -8.73 -15.21
CA ALA A 39 8.83 -9.26 -16.53
C ALA A 39 8.73 -10.81 -16.59
N SER A 40 9.23 -11.53 -15.55
CA SER A 40 9.12 -12.98 -15.48
C SER A 40 7.70 -13.47 -15.20
N ARG A 41 6.79 -12.58 -14.77
CA ARG A 41 5.38 -12.93 -14.51
C ARG A 41 4.55 -12.90 -15.78
N THR A 42 4.14 -11.73 -16.21
CA THR A 42 3.38 -11.50 -17.45
C THR A 42 3.45 -10.01 -17.78
N GLU A 43 3.16 -9.63 -19.01
CA GLU A 43 3.02 -8.21 -19.42
C GLU A 43 1.88 -7.47 -18.68
N LYS A 44 0.96 -8.20 -18.01
CA LYS A 44 -0.09 -7.61 -17.16
C LYS A 44 0.43 -7.20 -15.77
N THR A 45 1.73 -7.43 -15.47
CA THR A 45 2.35 -7.00 -14.22
C THR A 45 2.29 -5.48 -14.07
N ILE A 46 2.12 -5.01 -12.82
CA ILE A 46 2.16 -3.58 -12.51
C ILE A 46 3.62 -3.16 -12.41
N CYS A 47 3.98 -2.07 -13.06
CA CYS A 47 5.23 -1.38 -12.83
C CYS A 47 5.18 -0.74 -11.44
N LEU A 48 6.16 -1.06 -10.61
CA LEU A 48 6.29 -0.46 -9.27
C LEU A 48 6.72 1.00 -9.33
N ALA A 49 7.53 1.34 -10.36
CA ALA A 49 7.92 2.70 -10.67
C ALA A 49 8.19 2.86 -12.16
N VAL A 50 8.02 4.07 -12.62
CA VAL A 50 8.36 4.56 -13.96
C VAL A 50 9.25 5.78 -13.80
N SER A 51 10.36 5.88 -14.52
CA SER A 51 11.29 7.01 -14.46
C SER A 51 10.61 8.33 -14.90
N PRO A 52 11.15 9.49 -14.47
CA PRO A 52 10.60 10.78 -14.86
C PRO A 52 10.61 11.01 -16.37
N SER A 53 11.69 10.63 -17.06
CA SER A 53 11.83 10.75 -18.50
C SER A 53 10.77 9.92 -19.27
N LEU A 54 10.46 8.72 -18.78
CA LEU A 54 9.45 7.87 -19.38
C LEU A 54 8.01 8.35 -19.08
N LYS A 55 7.78 8.95 -17.88
CA LYS A 55 6.51 9.62 -17.55
C LYS A 55 6.21 10.80 -18.49
N ALA A 56 7.23 11.48 -19.01
CA ALA A 56 7.07 12.58 -19.96
C ALA A 56 6.35 12.17 -21.26
N TYR A 57 6.36 10.89 -21.61
CA TYR A 57 5.58 10.33 -22.71
C TYR A 57 4.11 10.02 -22.34
N GLY A 58 3.63 10.43 -21.16
CA GLY A 58 2.26 10.19 -20.70
C GLY A 58 2.05 8.83 -20.03
N ILE A 59 3.11 8.10 -19.70
CA ILE A 59 3.02 6.81 -19.01
C ILE A 59 2.78 7.04 -17.52
N SER A 60 1.73 6.40 -16.96
CA SER A 60 1.41 6.48 -15.54
C SER A 60 2.53 5.92 -14.66
N GLY A 61 2.75 6.49 -13.48
CA GLY A 61 3.74 6.01 -12.51
C GLY A 61 3.52 4.56 -12.03
N ARG A 62 2.31 4.04 -12.17
CA ARG A 62 1.92 2.65 -11.86
C ARG A 62 1.22 1.96 -13.04
N ALA A 63 1.68 2.25 -14.26
CA ALA A 63 1.19 1.59 -15.45
C ALA A 63 1.42 0.06 -15.38
N ARG A 64 0.63 -0.69 -16.11
CA ARG A 64 0.97 -2.10 -16.39
C ARG A 64 2.03 -2.16 -17.49
N LEU A 65 2.85 -3.20 -17.47
CA LEU A 65 3.96 -3.30 -18.43
C LEU A 65 3.47 -3.26 -19.88
N PHE A 66 2.33 -3.88 -20.21
CA PHE A 66 1.76 -3.81 -21.56
C PHE A 66 1.36 -2.38 -21.97
N GLU A 67 0.88 -1.54 -21.02
CA GLU A 67 0.56 -0.14 -21.29
C GLU A 67 1.81 0.67 -21.63
N VAL A 68 2.95 0.34 -20.99
CA VAL A 68 4.25 0.91 -21.33
C VAL A 68 4.67 0.51 -22.74
N VAL A 69 4.57 -0.79 -23.06
CA VAL A 69 4.89 -1.33 -24.39
C VAL A 69 4.09 -0.63 -25.49
N GLU A 70 2.77 -0.54 -25.32
CA GLU A 70 1.88 0.09 -26.30
C GLU A 70 2.19 1.58 -26.46
N ARG A 71 2.37 2.30 -25.33
CA ARG A 71 2.68 3.73 -25.40
C ARG A 71 4.02 4.03 -26.09
N VAL A 72 5.05 3.23 -25.82
CA VAL A 72 6.35 3.38 -26.49
C VAL A 72 6.22 3.08 -27.99
N LYS A 73 5.43 2.08 -28.42
CA LYS A 73 5.14 1.83 -29.84
C LYS A 73 4.46 3.03 -30.49
N GLU A 74 3.47 3.65 -29.84
CA GLU A 74 2.79 4.86 -30.35
C GLU A 74 3.77 6.02 -30.52
N VAL A 75 4.60 6.28 -29.49
CA VAL A 75 5.62 7.34 -29.56
C VAL A 75 6.59 7.10 -30.70
N ASN A 76 7.06 5.86 -30.90
CA ASN A 76 7.95 5.51 -31.99
C ASN A 76 7.27 5.62 -33.38
N ALA A 77 5.97 5.32 -33.46
CA ALA A 77 5.21 5.56 -34.70
C ALA A 77 5.08 7.06 -35.00
N GLU A 78 4.91 7.92 -33.99
CA GLU A 78 4.91 9.38 -34.18
C GLU A 78 6.29 9.91 -34.60
N ARG A 79 7.37 9.43 -33.97
CA ARG A 79 8.75 9.79 -34.33
C ARG A 79 9.07 9.39 -35.77
N ARG A 80 8.71 8.17 -36.17
CA ARG A 80 8.88 7.68 -37.55
C ARG A 80 8.14 8.55 -38.59
N ARG A 81 6.92 8.99 -38.26
CA ARG A 81 6.18 9.91 -39.16
C ARG A 81 6.87 11.26 -39.31
N LYS A 82 7.54 11.76 -38.25
CA LYS A 82 8.25 13.05 -38.31
C LYS A 82 9.63 12.95 -38.99
N ALA A 83 10.38 11.89 -38.71
CA ALA A 83 11.76 11.72 -39.17
C ALA A 83 11.87 10.91 -40.51
N GLY A 84 10.78 10.29 -40.97
CA GLY A 84 10.77 9.41 -42.15
C GLY A 84 11.21 7.99 -41.84
N CYS A 85 12.34 7.80 -41.17
CA CYS A 85 12.83 6.51 -40.69
C CYS A 85 13.34 6.66 -39.25
N LEU A 86 13.41 5.54 -38.51
CA LEU A 86 14.06 5.50 -37.21
C LEU A 86 15.45 4.89 -37.34
N SER A 87 16.39 5.47 -36.61
CA SER A 87 17.78 5.02 -36.48
C SER A 87 17.98 4.11 -35.27
N GLU A 88 19.11 4.22 -34.57
CA GLU A 88 19.45 3.46 -33.36
C GLU A 88 18.49 3.74 -32.20
N LYS A 89 18.34 2.75 -31.33
CA LYS A 89 17.56 2.86 -30.12
C LYS A 89 18.32 3.62 -29.02
N SER A 90 17.60 4.42 -28.25
CA SER A 90 18.14 5.02 -27.04
C SER A 90 17.13 5.01 -25.89
N PHE A 91 17.62 4.78 -24.69
CA PHE A 91 16.87 4.95 -23.44
C PHE A 91 17.27 6.25 -22.70
N ASN A 92 18.09 7.12 -23.31
CA ASN A 92 18.50 8.40 -22.75
C ASN A 92 17.67 9.55 -23.34
N ALA A 93 16.95 10.27 -22.48
CA ALA A 93 16.07 11.35 -22.91
C ALA A 93 16.82 12.50 -23.62
N ASN A 94 18.06 12.79 -23.23
CA ASN A 94 18.86 13.84 -23.87
C ASN A 94 19.26 13.45 -25.30
N GLU A 95 19.66 12.20 -25.51
CA GLU A 95 19.97 11.68 -26.85
C GLU A 95 18.72 11.67 -27.74
N LEU A 96 17.57 11.26 -27.16
CA LEU A 96 16.30 11.25 -27.88
C LEU A 96 15.78 12.66 -28.21
N ALA A 97 16.13 13.66 -27.40
CA ALA A 97 15.79 15.06 -27.65
C ALA A 97 16.73 15.67 -28.72
N ALA A 98 18.01 15.31 -28.69
CA ALA A 98 19.00 15.80 -29.65
C ALA A 98 18.80 15.24 -31.06
N ASP A 99 18.33 13.99 -31.19
CA ASP A 99 18.11 13.32 -32.48
C ASP A 99 16.68 12.73 -32.57
N PRO A 100 15.77 13.42 -33.23
CA PRO A 100 14.40 12.94 -33.44
C PRO A 100 14.27 11.63 -34.25
N SER A 101 15.30 11.22 -34.97
CA SER A 101 15.31 9.94 -35.72
C SER A 101 15.60 8.73 -34.85
N ARG A 102 16.10 8.91 -33.61
CA ARG A 102 16.35 7.78 -32.71
C ARG A 102 15.06 7.14 -32.22
N GLU A 103 15.06 5.81 -32.13
CA GLU A 103 13.95 5.04 -31.58
C GLU A 103 13.97 5.11 -30.04
N VAL A 104 12.83 5.41 -29.41
CA VAL A 104 12.68 5.37 -27.95
C VAL A 104 12.72 3.93 -27.47
N ASP A 105 13.62 3.65 -26.56
CA ASP A 105 13.71 2.39 -25.84
C ASP A 105 13.70 2.65 -24.32
N TYR A 106 13.63 1.60 -23.51
CA TYR A 106 13.63 1.68 -22.05
C TYR A 106 14.17 0.41 -21.43
N LEU A 107 14.69 0.55 -20.20
CA LEU A 107 15.17 -0.56 -19.38
C LEU A 107 14.05 -1.12 -18.51
N ILE A 108 13.98 -2.45 -18.38
CA ILE A 108 13.11 -3.12 -17.41
C ILE A 108 14.00 -3.66 -16.28
N ALA A 109 13.86 -3.08 -15.08
CA ALA A 109 14.56 -3.53 -13.90
C ALA A 109 13.66 -4.45 -13.05
N PRO A 110 14.12 -5.66 -12.67
CA PRO A 110 13.36 -6.48 -11.74
C PRO A 110 13.30 -5.80 -10.36
N PRO A 111 12.19 -5.93 -9.61
CA PRO A 111 12.08 -5.39 -8.25
C PRO A 111 13.14 -5.98 -7.31
N ARG A 112 13.72 -5.14 -6.45
CA ARG A 112 14.66 -5.50 -5.38
C ARG A 112 14.24 -4.82 -4.08
N MET A 113 13.17 -5.32 -3.46
CA MET A 113 12.52 -4.65 -2.32
C MET A 113 13.45 -4.45 -1.12
N ALA A 114 14.32 -5.42 -0.83
CA ALA A 114 15.31 -5.29 0.25
C ALA A 114 16.27 -4.11 0.01
N LYS A 115 16.71 -3.92 -1.26
CA LYS A 115 17.56 -2.80 -1.63
C LYS A 115 16.83 -1.45 -1.47
N TYR A 116 15.57 -1.39 -1.85
CA TYR A 116 14.78 -0.16 -1.70
C TYR A 116 14.58 0.20 -0.22
N ILE A 117 14.32 -0.79 0.64
CA ILE A 117 14.25 -0.57 2.10
C ILE A 117 15.60 -0.07 2.63
N GLN A 118 16.71 -0.66 2.20
CA GLN A 118 18.06 -0.23 2.59
C GLN A 118 18.32 1.24 2.23
N VAL A 119 18.03 1.64 0.98
CA VAL A 119 18.23 3.04 0.53
C VAL A 119 17.27 3.99 1.24
N SER A 120 16.00 3.60 1.43
CA SER A 120 15.05 4.39 2.21
C SER A 120 15.51 4.62 3.65
N THR A 121 16.06 3.58 4.30
CA THR A 121 16.66 3.71 5.65
C THR A 121 17.88 4.63 5.65
N GLN A 122 18.71 4.57 4.63
CA GLN A 122 19.85 5.48 4.48
C GLN A 122 19.36 6.94 4.36
N ILE A 123 18.31 7.20 3.57
CA ILE A 123 17.72 8.53 3.42
C ILE A 123 17.09 8.99 4.75
N TYR A 124 16.37 8.11 5.45
CA TYR A 124 15.82 8.43 6.77
C TYR A 124 16.91 8.86 7.75
N ASN A 125 18.09 8.21 7.74
CA ASN A 125 19.23 8.62 8.54
C ASN A 125 19.79 10.00 8.14
N VAL A 126 19.58 10.45 6.89
CA VAL A 126 19.90 11.84 6.51
C VAL A 126 18.93 12.80 7.21
N TYR A 127 17.63 12.52 7.22
CA TYR A 127 16.65 13.38 7.90
C TYR A 127 16.91 13.47 9.42
N LEU A 128 17.36 12.38 10.04
CA LEU A 128 17.70 12.35 11.46
C LEU A 128 18.88 13.26 11.86
N LYS A 129 19.68 13.75 10.90
CA LYS A 129 20.69 14.78 11.18
C LYS A 129 20.09 16.14 11.51
N TYR A 130 18.86 16.38 11.08
CA TYR A 130 18.18 17.66 11.16
C TYR A 130 16.97 17.64 12.11
N ILE A 131 16.21 16.57 12.13
CA ILE A 131 14.93 16.46 12.83
C ILE A 131 14.94 15.21 13.70
N ALA A 132 14.46 15.32 14.92
CA ALA A 132 14.34 14.21 15.85
C ALA A 132 13.26 13.20 15.40
N PRO A 133 13.42 11.88 15.71
CA PRO A 133 12.50 10.84 15.23
C PRO A 133 11.06 11.00 15.71
N GLU A 134 10.83 11.65 16.86
CA GLU A 134 9.49 11.99 17.38
C GLU A 134 8.74 12.98 16.50
N ASP A 135 9.44 13.85 15.77
CA ASP A 135 8.88 14.85 14.88
C ASP A 135 8.85 14.42 13.40
N ILE A 136 9.27 13.17 13.11
CA ILE A 136 9.20 12.57 11.77
C ILE A 136 8.12 11.49 11.73
N HIS A 137 7.20 11.60 10.78
CA HIS A 137 6.29 10.53 10.38
C HIS A 137 6.71 9.95 9.03
N VAL A 138 7.14 8.69 9.01
CA VAL A 138 7.40 7.93 7.79
C VAL A 138 6.05 7.50 7.22
N TYR A 139 5.56 8.23 6.22
CA TYR A 139 4.27 7.98 5.60
C TYR A 139 4.32 6.77 4.65
N SER A 140 5.42 6.66 3.90
CA SER A 140 5.71 5.51 3.02
C SER A 140 7.21 5.27 2.92
N ILE A 141 7.63 4.33 2.06
CA ILE A 141 9.05 4.03 1.81
C ILE A 141 9.80 5.20 1.15
N ASP A 142 9.09 6.10 0.50
CA ASP A 142 9.61 7.23 -0.29
C ASP A 142 9.09 8.59 0.17
N GLU A 143 8.27 8.62 1.22
CA GLU A 143 7.63 9.85 1.68
C GLU A 143 7.67 9.99 3.21
N VAL A 144 8.01 11.18 3.66
CA VAL A 144 8.01 11.56 5.08
C VAL A 144 7.29 12.90 5.30
N MET A 145 6.72 13.06 6.49
CA MET A 145 6.19 14.33 7.00
C MET A 145 6.92 14.69 8.29
N MET A 146 7.24 15.94 8.48
CA MET A 146 8.03 16.43 9.62
C MET A 146 7.40 17.69 10.20
N ASP A 147 7.28 17.77 11.52
CA ASP A 147 7.02 19.02 12.24
C ASP A 147 8.36 19.74 12.45
N VAL A 148 8.54 20.87 11.78
CA VAL A 148 9.80 21.59 11.83
C VAL A 148 9.71 22.88 12.66
N THR A 149 8.59 23.12 13.33
CA THR A 149 8.26 24.37 14.02
C THR A 149 9.37 24.84 14.95
N SER A 150 9.85 23.98 15.84
CA SER A 150 10.91 24.32 16.83
C SER A 150 12.31 24.38 16.24
N TYR A 151 12.51 23.80 15.06
CA TYR A 151 13.84 23.67 14.44
C TYR A 151 14.23 24.92 13.64
N LEU A 152 13.24 25.66 13.11
CA LEU A 152 13.47 26.85 12.29
C LEU A 152 14.24 27.94 13.05
N GLU A 153 13.85 28.18 14.30
CA GLU A 153 14.53 29.12 15.17
C GLU A 153 15.92 28.60 15.56
N THR A 154 16.05 27.33 15.90
CA THR A 154 17.31 26.68 16.29
C THR A 154 18.35 26.75 15.18
N TYR A 155 17.93 26.53 13.93
CA TYR A 155 18.84 26.54 12.77
C TYR A 155 18.97 27.92 12.14
N HIS A 156 18.20 28.93 12.59
CA HIS A 156 18.10 30.25 11.95
C HIS A 156 17.81 30.15 10.45
N MET A 157 16.90 29.25 10.07
CA MET A 157 16.53 28.96 8.68
C MET A 157 15.03 29.12 8.49
N THR A 158 14.62 29.50 7.29
CA THR A 158 13.24 29.34 6.84
C THR A 158 12.93 27.86 6.56
N ALA A 159 11.66 27.49 6.58
CA ALA A 159 11.25 26.13 6.24
C ALA A 159 11.70 25.70 4.83
N ARG A 160 11.73 26.66 3.89
CA ARG A 160 12.21 26.43 2.52
C ARG A 160 13.71 26.14 2.47
N GLU A 161 14.52 26.87 3.23
CA GLU A 161 15.97 26.64 3.32
C GLU A 161 16.25 25.29 3.98
N LEU A 162 15.55 24.94 5.05
CA LEU A 162 15.70 23.66 5.73
C LEU A 162 15.30 22.50 4.82
N ALA A 163 14.14 22.58 4.15
CA ALA A 163 13.70 21.57 3.18
C ALA A 163 14.73 21.38 2.05
N LYS A 164 15.21 22.48 1.49
CA LYS A 164 16.23 22.46 0.45
C LYS A 164 17.54 21.83 0.93
N THR A 165 17.99 22.16 2.13
CA THR A 165 19.21 21.61 2.74
C THR A 165 19.10 20.07 2.87
N MET A 166 17.96 19.58 3.38
CA MET A 166 17.69 18.15 3.50
C MET A 166 17.67 17.46 2.13
N ILE A 167 16.98 18.03 1.14
CA ILE A 167 16.90 17.46 -0.21
C ILE A 167 18.28 17.39 -0.87
N LEU A 168 19.10 18.42 -0.75
CA LEU A 168 20.46 18.44 -1.29
C LEU A 168 21.40 17.46 -0.57
N ASP A 169 21.20 17.24 0.73
CA ASP A 169 21.96 16.22 1.47
C ASP A 169 21.55 14.80 1.04
N VAL A 170 20.26 14.54 0.82
CA VAL A 170 19.78 13.28 0.23
C VAL A 170 20.37 13.08 -1.16
N LEU A 171 20.35 14.10 -2.01
CA LEU A 171 20.93 14.03 -3.36
C LEU A 171 22.42 13.72 -3.33
N ARG A 172 23.19 14.39 -2.48
CA ARG A 172 24.63 14.14 -2.31
C ARG A 172 24.93 12.73 -1.80
N THR A 173 24.09 12.23 -0.90
CA THR A 173 24.29 10.93 -0.25
C THR A 173 23.89 9.75 -1.13
N THR A 174 22.84 9.91 -1.97
CA THR A 174 22.22 8.80 -2.70
C THR A 174 22.07 9.03 -4.21
N GLY A 175 22.31 10.23 -4.71
CA GLY A 175 22.04 10.60 -6.10
C GLY A 175 20.55 10.73 -6.44
N ILE A 176 19.66 10.64 -5.44
CA ILE A 176 18.21 10.67 -5.62
C ILE A 176 17.70 12.05 -5.23
N THR A 177 16.93 12.68 -6.13
CA THR A 177 16.28 13.95 -5.85
C THR A 177 14.89 13.77 -5.25
N ALA A 178 14.36 14.84 -4.63
CA ALA A 178 13.06 14.86 -4.01
C ALA A 178 12.31 16.17 -4.32
N THR A 179 11.02 16.16 -4.03
CA THR A 179 10.17 17.36 -4.00
C THR A 179 9.68 17.59 -2.58
N ALA A 180 9.45 18.86 -2.19
CA ALA A 180 8.88 19.16 -0.88
C ALA A 180 7.65 20.06 -0.96
N GLY A 181 6.76 19.85 0.00
CA GLY A 181 5.66 20.74 0.30
C GLY A 181 5.79 21.28 1.73
N ILE A 182 5.54 22.54 1.91
CA ILE A 182 5.53 23.23 3.21
C ILE A 182 4.10 23.66 3.49
N GLY A 183 3.64 23.51 4.72
CA GLY A 183 2.30 23.90 5.11
C GLY A 183 2.15 24.22 6.58
N SER A 184 1.11 24.97 6.94
CA SER A 184 0.73 25.27 8.33
C SER A 184 0.16 24.06 9.07
N ASN A 185 -0.18 22.99 8.37
CA ASN A 185 -0.65 21.72 8.91
C ASN A 185 -0.24 20.54 8.00
N LEU A 186 -0.50 19.30 8.46
CA LEU A 186 -0.12 18.07 7.73
C LEU A 186 -0.84 17.94 6.38
N TYR A 187 -2.08 18.38 6.27
CA TYR A 187 -2.82 18.34 5.01
C TYR A 187 -2.21 19.29 3.97
N LEU A 188 -1.97 20.55 4.36
CA LEU A 188 -1.46 21.56 3.46
C LEU A 188 -0.04 21.28 2.98
N CYS A 189 0.87 20.78 3.84
CA CYS A 189 2.20 20.39 3.38
C CYS A 189 2.15 19.23 2.38
N LYS A 190 1.25 18.25 2.59
CA LYS A 190 1.05 17.14 1.67
C LYS A 190 0.47 17.59 0.32
N VAL A 191 -0.55 18.46 0.34
CA VAL A 191 -1.20 18.98 -0.88
C VAL A 191 -0.25 19.91 -1.66
N ALA A 192 0.52 20.76 -0.95
CA ALA A 192 1.57 21.56 -1.58
C ALA A 192 2.59 20.69 -2.33
N MET A 193 3.01 19.58 -1.72
CA MET A 193 3.95 18.63 -2.33
C MET A 193 3.33 17.92 -3.54
N ASP A 194 2.13 17.38 -3.40
CA ASP A 194 1.52 16.50 -4.41
C ASP A 194 0.98 17.25 -5.61
N ILE A 195 0.35 18.41 -5.40
CA ILE A 195 -0.32 19.15 -6.48
C ILE A 195 0.60 20.25 -7.02
N MET A 196 1.23 21.04 -6.15
CA MET A 196 1.95 22.23 -6.59
C MET A 196 3.42 21.99 -6.91
N ALA A 197 4.18 21.35 -6.00
CA ALA A 197 5.62 21.20 -6.15
C ALA A 197 6.02 20.43 -7.42
N LYS A 198 5.16 19.52 -7.91
CA LYS A 198 5.39 18.79 -9.16
C LYS A 198 5.35 19.66 -10.41
N HIS A 199 4.67 20.81 -10.34
CA HIS A 199 4.46 21.73 -11.46
C HIS A 199 5.28 23.04 -11.35
N VAL A 200 5.84 23.33 -10.16
CA VAL A 200 6.73 24.48 -9.96
C VAL A 200 8.03 24.27 -10.75
N GLN A 201 8.55 25.34 -11.34
CA GLN A 201 9.87 25.31 -11.97
C GLN A 201 10.94 25.00 -10.90
N PRO A 202 11.93 24.16 -11.22
CA PRO A 202 13.03 23.90 -10.31
C PRO A 202 13.83 25.19 -10.05
N ASP A 203 14.34 25.32 -8.84
CA ASP A 203 15.28 26.40 -8.56
C ASP A 203 16.65 26.17 -9.22
N LYS A 204 17.61 27.07 -8.98
CA LYS A 204 18.97 26.98 -9.55
C LYS A 204 19.71 25.67 -9.22
N ASP A 205 19.31 24.99 -8.14
CA ASP A 205 19.91 23.72 -7.68
C ASP A 205 19.05 22.51 -8.08
N GLY A 206 18.02 22.72 -8.92
CA GLY A 206 17.12 21.66 -9.43
C GLY A 206 16.04 21.24 -8.45
N VAL A 207 15.88 21.92 -7.30
CA VAL A 207 14.94 21.55 -6.24
C VAL A 207 13.57 22.19 -6.50
N ARG A 208 12.50 21.46 -6.22
CA ARG A 208 11.11 21.92 -6.34
C ARG A 208 10.45 21.91 -4.97
N ILE A 209 10.05 23.09 -4.51
CA ILE A 209 9.38 23.28 -3.22
C ILE A 209 8.17 24.18 -3.43
N ALA A 210 7.01 23.75 -2.93
CA ALA A 210 5.79 24.55 -2.87
C ALA A 210 5.40 24.81 -1.41
N GLU A 211 4.63 25.86 -1.16
CA GLU A 211 4.25 26.30 0.17
C GLU A 211 2.79 26.75 0.17
N LEU A 212 2.02 26.31 1.17
CA LEU A 212 0.61 26.65 1.35
C LEU A 212 0.30 26.96 2.82
N ASP A 213 -0.47 28.00 3.01
CA ASP A 213 -1.31 28.24 4.18
C ASP A 213 -2.79 28.08 3.80
N GLU A 214 -3.70 28.24 4.74
CA GLU A 214 -5.14 28.07 4.53
C GLU A 214 -5.69 29.06 3.48
N MET A 215 -5.18 30.31 3.43
CA MET A 215 -5.66 31.32 2.49
C MET A 215 -5.14 31.06 1.09
N SER A 216 -3.84 30.85 0.93
CA SER A 216 -3.22 30.54 -0.36
C SER A 216 -3.72 29.20 -0.94
N TYR A 217 -4.06 28.22 -0.09
CA TYR A 217 -4.74 27.00 -0.52
C TYR A 217 -6.11 27.31 -1.15
N ARG A 218 -6.93 28.11 -0.48
CA ARG A 218 -8.26 28.47 -0.99
C ARG A 218 -8.17 29.26 -2.31
N GLU A 219 -7.25 30.22 -2.38
CA GLU A 219 -7.05 31.03 -3.56
C GLU A 219 -6.55 30.23 -4.77
N GLN A 220 -5.63 29.29 -4.56
CA GLN A 220 -4.94 28.60 -5.66
C GLN A 220 -5.56 27.25 -6.01
N LEU A 221 -6.14 26.52 -5.04
CA LEU A 221 -6.53 25.11 -5.24
C LEU A 221 -8.03 24.84 -5.08
N TRP A 222 -8.86 25.78 -4.62
CA TRP A 222 -10.30 25.53 -4.53
C TRP A 222 -10.97 25.20 -5.87
N ALA A 223 -10.42 25.69 -6.98
CA ALA A 223 -10.91 25.37 -8.33
C ALA A 223 -10.17 24.20 -9.01
N HIS A 224 -9.17 23.60 -8.34
CA HIS A 224 -8.38 22.52 -8.91
C HIS A 224 -9.21 21.27 -9.18
N ARG A 225 -8.92 20.58 -10.27
CA ARG A 225 -9.48 19.29 -10.71
C ARG A 225 -8.36 18.37 -11.20
N PRO A 226 -8.53 17.05 -11.03
CA PRO A 226 -9.66 16.33 -10.43
C PRO A 226 -9.60 16.30 -8.90
N LEU A 227 -10.72 16.01 -8.24
CA LEU A 227 -10.80 15.84 -6.79
C LEU A 227 -9.86 14.76 -6.25
N THR A 228 -9.54 13.76 -7.07
CA THR A 228 -8.66 12.64 -6.69
C THR A 228 -7.19 13.02 -6.51
N ASP A 229 -6.79 14.24 -6.85
CA ASP A 229 -5.43 14.73 -6.61
C ASP A 229 -5.26 15.17 -5.14
N PHE A 230 -6.36 15.46 -4.45
CA PHE A 230 -6.33 15.82 -3.05
C PHE A 230 -6.18 14.62 -2.14
N TRP A 231 -5.30 14.76 -1.15
CA TRP A 231 -5.08 13.73 -0.15
C TRP A 231 -6.39 13.32 0.52
N ARG A 232 -6.59 12.00 0.72
CA ARG A 232 -7.79 11.38 1.29
C ARG A 232 -9.04 11.41 0.39
N VAL A 233 -9.01 11.99 -0.79
CA VAL A 233 -10.12 11.92 -1.75
C VAL A 233 -9.87 10.81 -2.78
N GLY A 234 -10.39 9.63 -2.52
CA GLY A 234 -10.30 8.51 -3.46
C GLY A 234 -11.39 8.55 -4.54
N ARG A 235 -11.25 7.69 -5.56
CA ARG A 235 -12.23 7.58 -6.67
C ARG A 235 -13.67 7.38 -6.23
N GLY A 236 -13.90 6.68 -5.10
CA GLY A 236 -15.24 6.46 -4.56
C GLY A 236 -15.88 7.74 -4.06
N TYR A 237 -15.10 8.60 -3.40
CA TYR A 237 -15.53 9.93 -2.94
C TYR A 237 -15.79 10.83 -4.13
N ALA A 238 -14.81 10.96 -5.03
CA ALA A 238 -14.94 11.79 -6.22
C ALA A 238 -16.18 11.42 -7.03
N LYS A 239 -16.40 10.13 -7.33
CA LYS A 239 -17.58 9.66 -8.08
C LYS A 239 -18.91 10.02 -7.40
N LYS A 240 -19.00 9.93 -6.07
CA LYS A 240 -20.21 10.31 -5.33
C LYS A 240 -20.45 11.81 -5.38
N LEU A 241 -19.40 12.63 -5.19
CA LEU A 241 -19.47 14.10 -5.25
C LEU A 241 -19.83 14.57 -6.67
N GLU A 242 -19.17 14.07 -7.68
CA GLU A 242 -19.42 14.40 -9.09
C GLU A 242 -20.85 14.05 -9.52
N ALA A 243 -21.44 12.96 -8.99
CA ALA A 243 -22.83 12.58 -9.27
C ALA A 243 -23.86 13.60 -8.79
N ILE A 244 -23.50 14.46 -7.84
CA ILE A 244 -24.36 15.55 -7.34
C ILE A 244 -23.87 16.94 -7.77
N GLY A 245 -22.94 17.02 -8.73
CA GLY A 245 -22.45 18.29 -9.27
C GLY A 245 -21.36 19.00 -8.46
N ILE A 246 -20.73 18.30 -7.49
CA ILE A 246 -19.57 18.79 -6.72
C ILE A 246 -18.29 18.27 -7.37
N TYR A 247 -17.46 19.17 -7.92
CA TYR A 247 -16.29 18.82 -8.72
C TYR A 247 -14.97 19.32 -8.13
N THR A 248 -15.02 20.20 -7.12
CA THR A 248 -13.86 20.86 -6.55
C THR A 248 -13.93 20.91 -5.02
N MET A 249 -12.79 21.11 -4.36
CA MET A 249 -12.77 21.30 -2.90
C MET A 249 -13.48 22.60 -2.50
N GLY A 250 -13.44 23.64 -3.33
CA GLY A 250 -14.24 24.84 -3.13
C GLY A 250 -15.76 24.60 -3.19
N ASP A 251 -16.23 23.63 -4.01
CA ASP A 251 -17.64 23.21 -4.01
C ASP A 251 -18.00 22.50 -2.72
N VAL A 252 -17.12 21.63 -2.19
CA VAL A 252 -17.30 20.97 -0.89
C VAL A 252 -17.39 22.00 0.23
N ALA A 253 -16.46 22.96 0.26
CA ALA A 253 -16.45 24.04 1.26
C ALA A 253 -17.73 24.87 1.21
N ARG A 254 -18.19 25.27 0.01
CA ARG A 254 -19.47 25.99 -0.15
C ARG A 254 -20.67 25.17 0.26
N CYS A 255 -20.67 23.87 -0.05
CA CYS A 255 -21.74 22.97 0.39
C CYS A 255 -21.82 22.92 1.92
N SER A 256 -20.69 22.88 2.64
CA SER A 256 -20.68 22.78 4.10
C SER A 256 -21.30 23.96 4.86
N ILE A 257 -21.41 25.12 4.21
CA ILE A 257 -22.01 26.34 4.81
C ILE A 257 -23.40 26.66 4.29
N GLY A 258 -23.97 25.76 3.48
CA GLY A 258 -25.35 25.89 2.99
C GLY A 258 -26.35 25.85 4.11
N LYS A 259 -27.50 26.54 3.93
CA LYS A 259 -28.55 26.59 4.93
C LYS A 259 -29.26 25.24 5.07
N PRO A 260 -29.84 24.90 6.23
CA PRO A 260 -30.50 23.61 6.44
C PRO A 260 -31.65 23.29 5.47
N ASN A 261 -32.29 24.31 4.88
CA ASN A 261 -33.34 24.17 3.89
C ASN A 261 -32.85 24.15 2.44
N GLU A 262 -31.57 24.29 2.18
CA GLU A 262 -30.95 24.21 0.86
C GLU A 262 -30.56 22.77 0.56
N TYR A 263 -30.53 22.39 -0.74
CA TYR A 263 -30.11 21.05 -1.15
C TYR A 263 -28.65 20.76 -0.81
N TYR A 264 -27.76 21.76 -1.08
CA TYR A 264 -26.34 21.67 -0.75
C TYR A 264 -26.13 22.25 0.64
N ASN A 265 -25.94 21.40 1.61
CA ASN A 265 -25.67 21.74 2.99
C ASN A 265 -24.76 20.68 3.64
N GLU A 266 -24.31 20.93 4.84
CA GLU A 266 -23.45 20.03 5.60
C GLU A 266 -24.10 18.65 5.82
N GLU A 267 -25.42 18.60 6.11
CA GLU A 267 -26.15 17.36 6.35
C GLU A 267 -26.11 16.41 5.11
N LEU A 268 -26.13 16.98 3.89
CA LEU A 268 -25.97 16.20 2.67
C LEU A 268 -24.62 15.46 2.65
N LEU A 269 -23.52 16.10 3.04
CA LEU A 269 -22.21 15.49 3.09
C LEU A 269 -22.14 14.39 4.17
N TYR A 270 -22.70 14.63 5.36
CA TYR A 270 -22.79 13.61 6.41
C TYR A 270 -23.65 12.40 6.00
N ARG A 271 -24.74 12.62 5.27
CA ARG A 271 -25.58 11.53 4.72
C ARG A 271 -24.83 10.67 3.72
N MET A 272 -23.94 11.27 2.93
CA MET A 272 -23.15 10.59 1.90
C MET A 272 -21.94 9.83 2.46
N PHE A 273 -21.28 10.38 3.47
CA PHE A 273 -19.97 9.92 3.94
C PHE A 273 -19.91 9.56 5.43
N GLY A 274 -21.00 9.76 6.17
CA GLY A 274 -21.03 9.56 7.62
C GLY A 274 -20.05 10.49 8.31
N ILE A 275 -19.44 10.05 9.40
CA ILE A 275 -18.45 10.80 10.16
C ILE A 275 -17.23 11.25 9.33
N ASN A 276 -16.93 10.55 8.24
CA ASN A 276 -15.84 10.94 7.34
C ASN A 276 -16.11 12.24 6.57
N ALA A 277 -17.36 12.76 6.59
CA ALA A 277 -17.67 14.08 6.05
C ALA A 277 -16.92 15.19 6.77
N GLU A 278 -16.74 15.07 8.09
CA GLU A 278 -16.00 16.02 8.92
C GLU A 278 -14.58 16.27 8.39
N LEU A 279 -13.82 15.19 8.21
CA LEU A 279 -12.48 15.31 7.64
C LEU A 279 -12.48 15.87 6.21
N LEU A 280 -13.47 15.52 5.38
CA LEU A 280 -13.59 16.05 4.03
C LEU A 280 -13.88 17.56 4.03
N ILE A 281 -14.75 18.03 4.92
CA ILE A 281 -15.08 19.43 5.11
C ILE A 281 -13.86 20.22 5.62
N ASP A 282 -13.21 19.72 6.66
CA ASP A 282 -12.00 20.33 7.21
C ASP A 282 -10.92 20.51 6.14
N HIS A 283 -10.64 19.46 5.38
CA HIS A 283 -9.68 19.52 4.28
C HIS A 283 -10.13 20.46 3.16
N ALA A 284 -11.43 20.58 2.89
CA ALA A 284 -11.92 21.55 1.91
C ALA A 284 -11.66 23.01 2.34
N TRP A 285 -11.66 23.25 3.63
CA TRP A 285 -11.29 24.56 4.21
C TRP A 285 -9.78 24.76 4.39
N GLY A 286 -8.97 23.71 4.18
CA GLY A 286 -7.51 23.71 4.40
C GLY A 286 -7.15 23.49 5.87
N TRP A 287 -8.03 22.92 6.65
CA TRP A 287 -7.85 22.66 8.08
C TRP A 287 -7.47 21.19 8.32
N GLU A 288 -6.54 20.96 9.25
CA GLU A 288 -6.17 19.62 9.72
C GLU A 288 -5.73 19.75 11.20
N PRO A 289 -6.53 19.23 12.13
CA PRO A 289 -6.22 19.32 13.56
C PRO A 289 -5.15 18.32 14.01
N CYS A 290 -4.94 17.23 13.26
CA CYS A 290 -3.99 16.17 13.60
C CYS A 290 -2.55 16.71 13.61
N ARG A 291 -1.83 16.40 14.68
CA ARG A 291 -0.44 16.79 14.90
C ARG A 291 0.47 15.57 14.93
N MET A 292 1.78 15.80 14.88
CA MET A 292 2.76 14.71 14.96
C MET A 292 2.61 13.87 16.23
N GLN A 293 2.35 14.52 17.37
CA GLN A 293 2.10 13.83 18.64
C GLN A 293 0.87 12.91 18.62
N ASP A 294 -0.20 13.31 17.89
CA ASP A 294 -1.42 12.51 17.79
C ASP A 294 -1.16 11.24 16.96
N ILE A 295 -0.40 11.39 15.85
CA ILE A 295 0.05 10.24 15.05
C ILE A 295 0.89 9.27 15.89
N LYS A 296 1.83 9.78 16.68
CA LYS A 296 2.71 8.96 17.53
C LYS A 296 1.96 8.28 18.68
N ALA A 297 0.95 8.96 19.23
CA ALA A 297 0.12 8.44 20.32
C ALA A 297 -0.96 7.46 19.84
N TYR A 298 -1.34 7.51 18.56
CA TYR A 298 -2.45 6.71 18.04
C TYR A 298 -2.23 5.22 18.24
N ARG A 299 -3.24 4.57 18.82
CA ARG A 299 -3.32 3.11 18.95
C ARG A 299 -4.68 2.69 18.38
N PRO A 300 -4.72 1.84 17.34
CA PRO A 300 -5.99 1.39 16.77
C PRO A 300 -6.78 0.57 17.79
N GLU A 301 -8.09 0.82 17.90
CA GLU A 301 -8.99 0.06 18.77
C GLU A 301 -9.16 -1.38 18.30
N THR A 302 -9.16 -1.59 16.98
CA THR A 302 -9.27 -2.91 16.38
C THR A 302 -8.09 -3.16 15.46
N ASN A 303 -7.46 -4.32 15.66
CA ASN A 303 -6.33 -4.74 14.83
C ASN A 303 -6.70 -5.96 14.01
N SER A 304 -6.23 -5.99 12.77
CA SER A 304 -6.26 -7.18 11.92
C SER A 304 -4.96 -7.36 11.16
N ILE A 305 -4.58 -8.61 10.92
CA ILE A 305 -3.48 -8.97 10.04
C ILE A 305 -4.06 -9.63 8.79
N CYS A 306 -3.77 -9.05 7.64
CA CYS A 306 -4.23 -9.54 6.34
C CYS A 306 -3.07 -10.08 5.51
N SER A 307 -3.22 -11.30 5.00
CA SER A 307 -2.28 -11.92 4.08
C SER A 307 -3.00 -12.24 2.76
N GLY A 308 -2.57 -11.60 1.67
CA GLY A 308 -3.17 -11.77 0.34
C GLY A 308 -2.17 -12.29 -0.70
N GLN A 309 -2.67 -13.07 -1.66
CA GLN A 309 -1.88 -13.55 -2.79
C GLN A 309 -2.71 -13.54 -4.07
N VAL A 310 -2.13 -13.05 -5.16
CA VAL A 310 -2.62 -13.25 -6.52
C VAL A 310 -1.80 -14.37 -7.13
N LEU A 311 -2.45 -15.45 -7.53
CA LEU A 311 -1.82 -16.61 -8.13
C LEU A 311 -1.29 -16.27 -9.54
N GLN A 312 -0.22 -16.90 -9.98
CA GLN A 312 0.40 -16.61 -11.28
C GLN A 312 -0.47 -17.05 -12.46
N CYS A 313 -1.19 -18.14 -12.30
CA CYS A 313 -2.16 -18.66 -13.26
C CYS A 313 -3.46 -19.07 -12.52
N PRO A 314 -4.56 -19.38 -13.22
CA PRO A 314 -5.74 -19.97 -12.63
C PRO A 314 -5.41 -21.30 -11.93
N TYR A 315 -5.85 -21.48 -10.70
CA TYR A 315 -5.66 -22.71 -9.90
C TYR A 315 -6.97 -23.47 -9.77
N SER A 316 -6.87 -24.80 -9.79
CA SER A 316 -7.98 -25.67 -9.40
C SER A 316 -8.27 -25.55 -7.92
N PHE A 317 -9.44 -26.03 -7.50
CA PHE A 317 -9.85 -26.09 -6.09
C PHE A 317 -8.76 -26.73 -5.21
N GLU A 318 -8.23 -27.90 -5.59
CA GLU A 318 -7.25 -28.63 -4.78
C GLU A 318 -5.92 -27.89 -4.67
N LYS A 319 -5.41 -27.33 -5.78
CA LYS A 319 -4.16 -26.54 -5.75
C LYS A 319 -4.32 -25.28 -4.92
N ALA A 320 -5.45 -24.58 -5.03
CA ALA A 320 -5.70 -23.38 -4.24
C ALA A 320 -5.90 -23.70 -2.75
N ARG A 321 -6.49 -24.86 -2.41
CA ARG A 321 -6.63 -25.34 -1.03
C ARG A 321 -5.27 -25.54 -0.36
N LEU A 322 -4.30 -26.10 -1.09
CA LEU A 322 -2.92 -26.21 -0.61
C LEU A 322 -2.32 -24.84 -0.27
N VAL A 323 -2.50 -23.84 -1.16
CA VAL A 323 -2.00 -22.49 -0.92
C VAL A 323 -2.69 -21.83 0.27
N VAL A 324 -3.99 -22.06 0.46
CA VAL A 324 -4.74 -21.57 1.63
C VAL A 324 -4.13 -22.12 2.92
N ARG A 325 -3.79 -23.41 2.95
CA ARG A 325 -3.09 -24.04 4.09
C ARG A 325 -1.76 -23.34 4.38
N GLU A 326 -0.91 -23.18 3.37
CA GLU A 326 0.39 -22.50 3.50
C GLU A 326 0.24 -21.06 4.00
N MET A 327 -0.80 -20.37 3.54
CA MET A 327 -1.09 -19.00 3.98
C MET A 327 -1.57 -18.95 5.43
N ALA A 328 -2.41 -19.88 5.85
CA ALA A 328 -2.90 -19.97 7.23
C ALA A 328 -1.77 -20.27 8.22
N GLU A 329 -0.89 -21.21 7.89
CA GLU A 329 0.32 -21.52 8.67
C GLU A 329 1.25 -20.30 8.78
N ALA A 330 1.42 -19.54 7.69
CA ALA A 330 2.23 -18.31 7.70
C ALA A 330 1.61 -17.22 8.58
N VAL A 331 0.28 -17.04 8.54
CA VAL A 331 -0.44 -16.11 9.42
C VAL A 331 -0.28 -16.49 10.89
N ALA A 332 -0.38 -17.78 11.23
CA ALA A 332 -0.18 -18.27 12.58
C ALA A 332 1.24 -17.97 13.11
N LEU A 333 2.27 -18.16 12.28
CA LEU A 333 3.65 -17.83 12.66
C LEU A 333 3.85 -16.31 12.80
N ASP A 334 3.21 -15.48 11.97
CA ASP A 334 3.26 -14.01 12.09
C ASP A 334 2.58 -13.52 13.38
N LEU A 335 1.44 -14.12 13.75
CA LEU A 335 0.78 -13.88 15.04
C LEU A 335 1.69 -14.22 16.21
N LEU A 336 2.30 -15.40 16.18
CA LEU A 336 3.24 -15.86 17.20
C LEU A 336 4.43 -14.91 17.34
N GLU A 337 5.04 -14.50 16.23
CA GLU A 337 6.17 -13.57 16.22
C GLU A 337 5.84 -12.23 16.86
N LYS A 338 4.62 -11.74 16.63
CA LYS A 338 4.13 -10.46 17.15
C LYS A 338 3.50 -10.57 18.54
N LYS A 339 3.48 -11.76 19.13
CA LYS A 339 2.80 -12.06 20.40
C LYS A 339 1.33 -11.65 20.39
N LEU A 340 0.64 -11.96 19.29
CA LEU A 340 -0.78 -11.68 19.08
C LEU A 340 -1.56 -12.98 18.98
N VAL A 341 -2.82 -12.92 19.38
CA VAL A 341 -3.79 -14.02 19.26
C VAL A 341 -5.09 -13.50 18.62
N THR A 342 -5.85 -14.42 17.99
CA THR A 342 -7.13 -14.14 17.35
C THR A 342 -8.17 -15.20 17.71
N ASP A 343 -9.42 -14.80 17.70
CA ASP A 343 -10.59 -15.71 17.78
C ASP A 343 -11.43 -15.70 16.50
N GLN A 344 -11.03 -14.91 15.49
CA GLN A 344 -11.81 -14.79 14.25
C GLN A 344 -10.93 -14.68 13.01
N LEU A 345 -11.25 -15.49 12.01
CA LEU A 345 -10.56 -15.56 10.73
C LEU A 345 -11.55 -15.34 9.59
N THR A 346 -11.17 -14.56 8.60
CA THR A 346 -11.95 -14.38 7.37
C THR A 346 -11.13 -14.86 6.17
N LEU A 347 -11.73 -15.70 5.34
CA LEU A 347 -11.18 -16.12 4.06
C LEU A 347 -11.97 -15.46 2.93
N THR A 348 -11.26 -14.87 1.98
CA THR A 348 -11.83 -14.34 0.73
C THR A 348 -11.14 -15.00 -0.46
N VAL A 349 -11.93 -15.56 -1.38
CA VAL A 349 -11.45 -16.25 -2.59
C VAL A 349 -12.02 -15.57 -3.82
N GLY A 350 -11.14 -15.05 -4.67
CA GLY A 350 -11.47 -14.45 -5.95
C GLY A 350 -11.23 -15.43 -7.09
N TYR A 351 -12.24 -15.59 -7.95
CA TYR A 351 -12.19 -16.48 -9.09
C TYR A 351 -11.54 -15.81 -10.30
N ASP A 352 -11.02 -16.63 -11.22
CA ASP A 352 -10.42 -16.14 -12.45
C ASP A 352 -11.48 -15.70 -13.48
N ILE A 353 -11.12 -14.75 -14.33
CA ILE A 353 -11.97 -14.25 -15.41
C ILE A 353 -12.27 -15.34 -16.45
N GLU A 354 -11.41 -16.33 -16.61
CA GLU A 354 -11.62 -17.43 -17.55
C GLU A 354 -12.91 -18.19 -17.26
N ASN A 355 -13.41 -18.20 -16.01
CA ASN A 355 -14.68 -18.81 -15.67
C ASN A 355 -15.89 -18.15 -16.38
N THR A 356 -15.76 -16.89 -16.79
CA THR A 356 -16.82 -16.17 -17.54
C THR A 356 -16.57 -16.15 -19.05
N ALA A 357 -15.40 -16.60 -19.50
CA ALA A 357 -15.08 -16.73 -20.92
C ALA A 357 -15.92 -17.86 -21.52
N GLY A 358 -16.61 -17.58 -22.63
CA GLY A 358 -17.46 -18.59 -23.33
C GLY A 358 -18.90 -18.67 -22.84
N GLY A 359 -19.34 -17.83 -21.91
CA GLY A 359 -20.78 -17.69 -21.55
C GLY A 359 -21.40 -18.84 -20.75
N SER A 360 -20.60 -19.83 -20.31
CA SER A 360 -21.08 -21.01 -19.55
C SER A 360 -21.32 -20.73 -18.07
N TYR A 361 -20.87 -19.60 -17.54
CA TYR A 361 -21.05 -19.24 -16.15
C TYR A 361 -22.36 -18.47 -15.94
N HIS A 362 -23.29 -19.07 -15.20
CA HIS A 362 -24.61 -18.50 -14.90
C HIS A 362 -24.76 -17.97 -13.46
N GLY A 363 -23.65 -17.93 -12.70
CA GLY A 363 -23.65 -17.40 -11.32
C GLY A 363 -23.57 -15.88 -11.27
N GLU A 364 -23.59 -15.36 -10.04
CA GLU A 364 -23.47 -13.91 -9.79
C GLU A 364 -22.09 -13.39 -10.23
N THR A 365 -22.09 -12.27 -10.97
CA THR A 365 -20.89 -11.62 -11.46
C THR A 365 -20.74 -10.21 -10.90
N VAL A 366 -19.49 -9.76 -10.78
CA VAL A 366 -19.14 -8.37 -10.47
C VAL A 366 -18.28 -7.79 -11.59
N THR A 367 -18.36 -6.48 -11.77
CA THR A 367 -17.53 -5.78 -12.77
C THR A 367 -16.20 -5.37 -12.12
N ASP A 368 -15.09 -5.79 -12.71
CA ASP A 368 -13.78 -5.38 -12.25
C ASP A 368 -13.44 -3.93 -12.67
N ARG A 369 -12.29 -3.42 -12.23
CA ARG A 369 -11.86 -2.04 -12.56
C ARG A 369 -11.63 -1.78 -14.07
N TYR A 370 -11.59 -2.82 -14.89
CA TYR A 370 -11.44 -2.73 -16.35
C TYR A 370 -12.76 -2.91 -17.09
N GLY A 371 -13.88 -2.92 -16.37
CA GLY A 371 -15.21 -3.12 -16.96
C GLY A 371 -15.53 -4.58 -17.32
N ARG A 372 -14.70 -5.56 -16.91
CA ARG A 372 -14.90 -6.97 -17.26
C ARG A 372 -15.73 -7.66 -16.21
N LYS A 373 -16.66 -8.51 -16.64
CA LYS A 373 -17.45 -9.36 -15.74
C LYS A 373 -16.59 -10.53 -15.24
N ILE A 374 -16.50 -10.68 -13.93
CA ILE A 374 -15.83 -11.79 -13.25
C ILE A 374 -16.79 -12.42 -12.25
N PRO A 375 -16.67 -13.73 -11.92
CA PRO A 375 -17.49 -14.31 -10.88
C PRO A 375 -17.33 -13.54 -9.57
N LYS A 376 -18.46 -13.37 -8.85
CA LYS A 376 -18.42 -12.74 -7.52
C LYS A 376 -17.49 -13.55 -6.62
N HIS A 377 -16.61 -12.86 -5.89
CA HIS A 377 -15.74 -13.49 -4.92
C HIS A 377 -16.56 -14.16 -3.80
N THR A 378 -16.04 -15.28 -3.30
CA THR A 378 -16.59 -15.95 -2.12
C THR A 378 -15.83 -15.48 -0.88
N HIS A 379 -16.55 -15.28 0.21
CA HIS A 379 -15.94 -15.04 1.51
C HIS A 379 -16.70 -15.79 2.62
N GLY A 380 -15.98 -16.07 3.69
CA GLY A 380 -16.58 -16.66 4.88
C GLY A 380 -15.70 -16.35 6.10
N THR A 381 -16.35 -16.38 7.27
CA THR A 381 -15.72 -16.12 8.55
C THR A 381 -15.82 -17.36 9.43
N ALA A 382 -14.71 -17.73 10.08
CA ALA A 382 -14.66 -18.74 11.13
C ALA A 382 -14.40 -18.05 12.47
N ASN A 383 -15.19 -18.40 13.49
CA ASN A 383 -14.92 -18.02 14.87
C ASN A 383 -14.29 -19.21 15.58
N LEU A 384 -13.24 -18.97 16.33
CA LEU A 384 -12.56 -19.96 17.14
C LEU A 384 -13.14 -19.91 18.58
N PRO A 385 -13.19 -21.04 19.29
CA PRO A 385 -13.75 -21.09 20.64
C PRO A 385 -12.92 -20.29 21.66
N ARG A 386 -11.62 -20.07 21.36
CA ARG A 386 -10.71 -19.28 22.18
C ARG A 386 -9.71 -18.51 21.33
N LYS A 387 -9.18 -17.42 21.88
CA LYS A 387 -8.10 -16.64 21.27
C LYS A 387 -6.83 -17.50 21.19
N THR A 388 -6.23 -17.58 20.01
CA THR A 388 -5.07 -18.47 19.78
C THR A 388 -4.18 -18.00 18.65
N SER A 389 -2.92 -18.42 18.64
CA SER A 389 -1.96 -18.37 17.54
C SER A 389 -1.56 -19.80 17.04
N SER A 390 -2.31 -20.83 17.46
CA SER A 390 -2.08 -22.22 17.04
C SER A 390 -2.23 -22.35 15.53
N ALA A 391 -1.19 -22.82 14.85
CA ALA A 391 -1.20 -23.06 13.41
C ALA A 391 -2.26 -24.08 13.01
N ARG A 392 -2.45 -25.13 13.82
CA ARG A 392 -3.45 -26.16 13.58
C ARG A 392 -4.87 -25.58 13.65
N SER A 393 -5.21 -24.91 14.75
CA SER A 393 -6.55 -24.35 14.95
C SER A 393 -6.91 -23.33 13.87
N ILE A 394 -5.97 -22.45 13.51
CA ILE A 394 -6.13 -21.45 12.46
C ILE A 394 -6.30 -22.12 11.09
N THR A 395 -5.46 -23.10 10.77
CA THR A 395 -5.50 -23.79 9.48
C THR A 395 -6.79 -24.60 9.33
N ASP A 396 -7.18 -25.36 10.33
CA ASP A 396 -8.40 -26.17 10.30
C ASP A 396 -9.65 -25.29 10.15
N ALA A 397 -9.71 -24.16 10.85
CA ALA A 397 -10.80 -23.19 10.75
C ALA A 397 -10.89 -22.56 9.35
N VAL A 398 -9.78 -22.11 8.79
CA VAL A 398 -9.75 -21.48 7.45
C VAL A 398 -10.06 -22.52 6.36
N LEU A 399 -9.55 -23.74 6.47
CA LEU A 399 -9.86 -24.83 5.53
C LEU A 399 -11.33 -25.24 5.62
N GLY A 400 -11.92 -25.27 6.82
CA GLY A 400 -13.35 -25.50 6.99
C GLY A 400 -14.22 -24.46 6.25
N VAL A 401 -13.83 -23.18 6.29
CA VAL A 401 -14.49 -22.14 5.49
C VAL A 401 -14.27 -22.40 3.99
N TYR A 402 -13.05 -22.75 3.59
CA TYR A 402 -12.72 -23.02 2.19
C TYR A 402 -13.59 -24.15 1.64
N ASP A 403 -13.61 -25.30 2.31
CA ASP A 403 -14.28 -26.53 1.87
C ASP A 403 -15.80 -26.35 1.79
N THR A 404 -16.38 -25.48 2.64
CA THR A 404 -17.85 -25.24 2.68
C THR A 404 -18.33 -24.12 1.76
N LYS A 405 -17.49 -23.11 1.48
CA LYS A 405 -17.93 -21.88 0.79
C LYS A 405 -17.42 -21.76 -0.65
N VAL A 406 -16.25 -22.34 -0.96
CA VAL A 406 -15.64 -22.16 -2.27
C VAL A 406 -16.24 -23.12 -3.29
N ASN A 407 -16.58 -22.60 -4.47
CA ASN A 407 -17.11 -23.41 -5.55
C ASN A 407 -16.00 -24.28 -6.19
N PRO A 408 -16.04 -25.61 -6.10
CA PRO A 408 -14.97 -26.48 -6.60
C PRO A 408 -14.87 -26.55 -8.12
N LYS A 409 -15.88 -26.04 -8.85
CA LYS A 409 -15.91 -26.04 -10.33
C LYS A 409 -15.24 -24.82 -10.94
N LEU A 410 -14.92 -23.80 -10.13
CA LEU A 410 -14.38 -22.55 -10.61
C LEU A 410 -12.88 -22.46 -10.39
N SER A 411 -12.15 -21.98 -11.38
CA SER A 411 -10.72 -21.67 -11.23
C SER A 411 -10.52 -20.43 -10.38
N ILE A 412 -9.49 -20.47 -9.53
CA ILE A 412 -9.21 -19.48 -8.49
C ILE A 412 -8.01 -18.63 -8.90
N ARG A 413 -8.08 -17.32 -8.63
CA ARG A 413 -7.02 -16.36 -8.97
C ARG A 413 -6.47 -15.59 -7.78
N ARG A 414 -7.27 -15.39 -6.74
CA ARG A 414 -6.88 -14.58 -5.58
C ARG A 414 -7.32 -15.24 -4.28
N LEU A 415 -6.42 -15.22 -3.31
CA LEU A 415 -6.66 -15.71 -1.96
C LEU A 415 -6.30 -14.62 -0.96
N THR A 416 -7.12 -14.44 0.06
CA THR A 416 -6.87 -13.51 1.15
C THR A 416 -7.36 -14.10 2.46
N ILE A 417 -6.48 -14.14 3.46
CA ILE A 417 -6.79 -14.56 4.83
C ILE A 417 -6.59 -13.35 5.73
N THR A 418 -7.57 -13.06 6.57
CA THR A 418 -7.50 -11.99 7.56
C THR A 418 -7.74 -12.56 8.95
N ALA A 419 -6.80 -12.35 9.86
CA ALA A 419 -6.99 -12.57 11.28
C ALA A 419 -7.53 -11.28 11.89
N ASN A 420 -8.72 -11.35 12.48
CA ASN A 420 -9.44 -10.22 13.07
C ASN A 420 -9.36 -10.26 14.59
N ARG A 421 -9.84 -9.22 15.25
CA ARG A 421 -9.95 -9.12 16.72
C ARG A 421 -8.65 -9.49 17.44
N LEU A 422 -7.55 -8.96 16.92
CA LEU A 422 -6.23 -9.24 17.47
C LEU A 422 -6.07 -8.58 18.83
N VAL A 423 -5.55 -9.34 19.78
CA VAL A 423 -5.15 -8.84 21.10
C VAL A 423 -3.76 -9.36 21.45
N GLY A 424 -3.06 -8.67 22.35
CA GLY A 424 -1.81 -9.16 22.90
C GLY A 424 -2.01 -10.48 23.66
N GLU A 425 -1.09 -11.40 23.54
CA GLU A 425 -1.16 -12.71 24.20
C GLU A 425 -1.26 -12.56 25.72
N ASP A 426 -0.48 -11.63 26.30
CA ASP A 426 -0.50 -11.36 27.76
C ASP A 426 -1.87 -10.82 28.21
N THR A 427 -2.53 -10.02 27.38
CA THR A 427 -3.88 -9.48 27.64
C THR A 427 -4.92 -10.59 27.55
N ALA A 428 -4.81 -11.47 26.56
CA ALA A 428 -5.73 -12.60 26.39
C ALA A 428 -5.67 -13.61 27.53
N GLN A 429 -4.49 -13.78 28.16
CA GLN A 429 -4.32 -14.67 29.33
C GLN A 429 -4.95 -14.10 30.61
N GLN A 430 -5.21 -12.80 30.67
CA GLN A 430 -5.87 -12.15 31.80
C GLN A 430 -7.40 -12.18 31.70
N GLU A 431 -7.95 -12.49 30.51
CA GLU A 431 -9.39 -12.64 30.35
C GLU A 431 -9.85 -13.95 31.05
N PRO A 432 -10.93 -13.91 31.86
CA PRO A 432 -11.45 -15.14 32.45
C PRO A 432 -11.89 -16.09 31.35
N GLU A 433 -11.42 -17.34 31.42
CA GLU A 433 -11.91 -18.38 30.51
C GLU A 433 -13.42 -18.51 30.62
N ALA A 434 -14.11 -18.54 29.48
CA ALA A 434 -15.55 -18.78 29.51
C ALA A 434 -15.81 -20.12 30.20
N PRO A 435 -16.75 -20.20 31.17
CA PRO A 435 -17.03 -21.43 31.86
C PRO A 435 -17.43 -22.51 30.85
N VAL A 436 -16.75 -23.66 30.92
CA VAL A 436 -17.11 -24.84 30.11
C VAL A 436 -18.44 -25.35 30.60
N GLN A 437 -19.47 -25.22 29.78
CA GLN A 437 -20.77 -25.77 30.08
C GLN A 437 -20.78 -27.25 29.73
N PHE A 438 -20.73 -28.11 30.76
CA PHE A 438 -20.87 -29.56 30.58
C PHE A 438 -22.36 -29.91 30.42
N ASN A 439 -22.64 -30.85 29.49
CA ASN A 439 -23.98 -31.43 29.44
C ASN A 439 -24.21 -32.35 30.62
N LEU A 440 -25.45 -32.43 31.10
CA LEU A 440 -25.84 -33.20 32.29
C LEU A 440 -25.52 -34.71 32.17
N PHE A 441 -25.25 -35.20 30.96
CA PHE A 441 -24.95 -36.61 30.66
C PHE A 441 -23.47 -36.86 30.31
N ASP A 442 -22.63 -35.82 30.33
CA ASP A 442 -21.21 -35.96 30.03
C ASP A 442 -20.47 -36.51 31.27
N ASN A 443 -19.56 -37.47 31.03
CA ASN A 443 -18.66 -37.92 32.07
C ASN A 443 -17.59 -36.83 32.25
N VAL A 444 -17.65 -36.10 33.37
CA VAL A 444 -16.77 -34.96 33.72
C VAL A 444 -15.29 -35.38 33.67
N GLU A 445 -14.94 -36.54 34.20
CA GLU A 445 -13.55 -37.07 34.20
C GLU A 445 -12.99 -37.26 32.80
N VAL A 446 -13.82 -37.78 31.87
CA VAL A 446 -13.42 -37.98 30.45
C VAL A 446 -13.25 -36.61 29.74
N GLN A 447 -14.09 -35.64 30.08
CA GLN A 447 -13.98 -34.29 29.50
C GLN A 447 -12.75 -33.55 30.05
N GLU A 448 -12.47 -33.63 31.35
CA GLU A 448 -11.26 -33.08 31.96
C GLU A 448 -9.98 -33.69 31.35
N GLN A 449 -9.96 -35.02 31.16
CA GLN A 449 -8.83 -35.67 30.52
C GLN A 449 -8.62 -35.20 29.08
N ARG A 450 -9.71 -35.02 28.30
CA ARG A 450 -9.65 -34.49 26.94
C ARG A 450 -9.10 -33.05 26.90
N LEU A 451 -9.55 -32.21 27.83
CA LEU A 451 -9.07 -30.84 27.94
C LEU A 451 -7.57 -30.80 28.28
N GLN A 452 -7.12 -31.62 29.22
CA GLN A 452 -5.69 -31.73 29.57
C GLN A 452 -4.84 -32.24 28.41
N GLU A 453 -5.33 -33.25 27.67
CA GLU A 453 -4.63 -33.73 26.47
C GLU A 453 -4.56 -32.66 25.38
N GLU A 454 -5.62 -31.89 25.21
CA GLU A 454 -5.68 -30.80 24.22
C GLU A 454 -4.72 -29.67 24.57
N GLU A 455 -4.67 -29.29 25.85
CA GLU A 455 -3.69 -28.31 26.34
C GLU A 455 -2.24 -28.81 26.18
N ALA A 456 -1.97 -30.10 26.47
CA ALA A 456 -0.65 -30.68 26.29
C ALA A 456 -0.23 -30.68 24.81
N LYS A 457 -1.18 -30.96 23.88
CA LYS A 457 -0.96 -30.89 22.43
C LYS A 457 -0.65 -29.46 21.99
N LEU A 458 -1.39 -28.47 22.50
CA LEU A 458 -1.16 -27.06 22.18
C LEU A 458 0.18 -26.54 22.70
N LYS A 459 0.56 -26.92 23.93
CA LYS A 459 1.87 -26.57 24.50
C LYS A 459 3.02 -27.19 23.69
N ARG A 460 2.85 -28.42 23.20
CA ARG A 460 3.84 -29.07 22.32
C ARG A 460 3.91 -28.37 20.96
N GLU A 461 2.77 -28.06 20.35
CA GLU A 461 2.69 -27.33 19.09
C GLU A 461 3.37 -25.96 19.20
N ARG A 462 3.09 -25.24 20.26
CA ARG A 462 3.71 -23.94 20.54
C ARG A 462 5.24 -24.00 20.51
N LYS A 463 5.83 -24.98 21.21
CA LYS A 463 7.28 -25.18 21.22
C LYS A 463 7.84 -25.47 19.82
N ILE A 464 7.10 -26.22 19.01
CA ILE A 464 7.49 -26.51 17.61
C ILE A 464 7.42 -25.22 16.78
N GLN A 465 6.36 -24.43 16.90
CA GLN A 465 6.23 -23.16 16.18
C GLN A 465 7.33 -22.16 16.56
N GLU A 466 7.68 -22.06 17.85
CA GLU A 466 8.78 -21.21 18.34
C GLU A 466 10.12 -21.67 17.78
N ALA A 467 10.42 -22.98 17.79
CA ALA A 467 11.62 -23.52 17.20
C ALA A 467 11.69 -23.26 15.68
N MET A 468 10.57 -23.42 14.97
CA MET A 468 10.48 -23.11 13.54
C MET A 468 10.73 -21.63 13.27
N LEU A 469 10.20 -20.74 14.11
CA LEU A 469 10.39 -19.30 13.99
C LEU A 469 11.86 -18.91 14.20
N ASP A 470 12.51 -19.50 15.20
CA ASP A 470 13.93 -19.28 15.49
C ASP A 470 14.82 -19.75 14.33
N ILE A 471 14.54 -20.94 13.78
CA ILE A 471 15.27 -21.45 12.60
C ILE A 471 15.08 -20.49 11.41
N LYS A 472 13.85 -20.05 11.15
CA LYS A 472 13.56 -19.13 10.04
C LYS A 472 14.22 -17.75 10.23
N LYS A 473 14.34 -17.26 11.46
CA LYS A 473 15.05 -16.00 11.79
C LYS A 473 16.56 -16.11 11.55
N ARG A 474 17.17 -17.23 11.96
CA ARG A 474 18.63 -17.44 11.87
C ARG A 474 19.09 -17.81 10.47
N PHE A 475 18.34 -18.64 9.77
CA PHE A 475 18.77 -19.26 8.51
C PHE A 475 17.93 -18.89 7.29
N GLY A 476 16.93 -17.98 7.47
CA GLY A 476 16.02 -17.52 6.42
C GLY A 476 14.70 -18.30 6.35
N LYS A 477 13.69 -17.66 5.75
CA LYS A 477 12.30 -18.15 5.74
C LYS A 477 12.11 -19.54 5.10
N ASN A 478 13.03 -19.96 4.23
CA ASN A 478 13.01 -21.27 3.56
C ASN A 478 13.86 -22.33 4.23
N ALA A 479 14.52 -22.04 5.36
CA ALA A 479 15.36 -23.02 6.06
C ALA A 479 14.57 -24.22 6.60
N ILE A 480 13.31 -24.03 6.95
CA ILE A 480 12.37 -25.08 7.34
C ILE A 480 11.02 -24.85 6.68
N LEU A 481 10.50 -25.87 6.00
CA LEU A 481 9.21 -25.85 5.29
C LEU A 481 8.43 -27.11 5.64
N ASN A 482 7.11 -27.03 5.61
CA ASN A 482 6.24 -28.19 5.72
C ASN A 482 6.32 -29.03 4.43
N GLY A 483 6.13 -30.36 4.55
CA GLY A 483 6.16 -31.27 3.40
C GLY A 483 5.20 -30.87 2.27
N GLY A 484 4.04 -30.31 2.62
CA GLY A 484 3.08 -29.76 1.65
C GLY A 484 3.65 -28.67 0.74
N SER A 485 4.63 -27.90 1.20
CA SER A 485 5.27 -26.83 0.40
C SER A 485 6.15 -27.34 -0.76
N TYR A 486 6.29 -28.66 -0.90
CA TYR A 486 6.98 -29.31 -2.03
C TYR A 486 6.02 -29.94 -3.04
N LEU A 487 4.70 -29.91 -2.76
CA LEU A 487 3.70 -30.42 -3.68
C LEU A 487 3.49 -29.48 -4.88
N GLU A 488 2.98 -30.03 -5.97
CA GLU A 488 2.64 -29.24 -7.16
C GLU A 488 1.57 -28.19 -6.84
N GLY A 489 1.84 -26.96 -7.19
CA GLY A 489 0.96 -25.81 -6.88
C GLY A 489 1.28 -25.10 -5.57
N ALA A 490 2.19 -25.62 -4.73
CA ALA A 490 2.66 -24.90 -3.55
C ALA A 490 3.37 -23.59 -3.90
N THR A 491 3.18 -22.55 -3.11
CA THR A 491 3.73 -21.21 -3.37
C THR A 491 4.61 -20.67 -2.25
N ALA A 492 4.66 -21.30 -1.09
CA ALA A 492 5.37 -20.81 0.10
C ALA A 492 6.84 -20.52 -0.16
N LYS A 493 7.54 -21.41 -0.86
CA LYS A 493 8.97 -21.28 -1.17
C LYS A 493 9.29 -20.00 -1.97
N GLU A 494 8.49 -19.73 -3.00
CA GLU A 494 8.67 -18.51 -3.81
C GLU A 494 8.14 -17.26 -3.10
N ARG A 495 7.08 -17.40 -2.34
CA ARG A 495 6.51 -16.32 -1.53
C ARG A 495 7.44 -15.84 -0.42
N ASN A 496 8.19 -16.75 0.19
CA ASN A 496 9.20 -16.43 1.20
C ASN A 496 10.38 -15.60 0.66
N LYS A 497 10.59 -15.60 -0.67
CA LYS A 497 11.59 -14.75 -1.36
C LYS A 497 11.03 -13.38 -1.73
N GLN A 498 9.84 -13.03 -1.24
CA GLN A 498 9.17 -11.78 -1.58
C GLN A 498 9.01 -10.89 -0.35
N ILE A 499 9.01 -9.59 -0.59
CA ILE A 499 8.65 -8.54 0.36
C ILE A 499 7.48 -7.77 -0.27
N GLY A 500 6.34 -7.69 0.44
CA GLY A 500 5.15 -7.00 -0.10
C GLY A 500 4.60 -7.59 -1.42
N GLY A 501 4.86 -8.90 -1.68
CA GLY A 501 4.43 -9.58 -2.92
C GLY A 501 5.34 -9.36 -4.13
N HIS A 502 6.50 -8.74 -3.96
CA HIS A 502 7.51 -8.49 -5.00
C HIS A 502 8.84 -9.14 -4.62
N LYS A 503 9.74 -9.35 -5.57
CA LYS A 503 11.08 -9.90 -5.29
C LYS A 503 11.82 -9.07 -4.24
N ALA A 504 12.46 -9.77 -3.26
CA ALA A 504 13.20 -9.16 -2.17
C ALA A 504 14.49 -8.49 -2.66
#